data_481588687c52466dd9fa69892df301bd
#
_entry.id   481588687c52466dd9fa69892df301bd
#
_cell.length_a   1.000
_cell.length_b   1.000
_cell.length_c   1.000
_cell.angle_alpha   90.00
_cell.angle_beta   90.00
_cell.angle_gamma   90.00
#
_symmetry.space_group_name_H-M   'P 1'
#
loop_
_entity.id
_entity.type
_entity.pdbx_description
1 polymer ?
#
loop_
_entity_poly.entity_id
_entity_poly.type
_entity_poly.pdbx_seq_one_letter_code
_entity_poly.pdbx_strand_id
1 'polypeptide(L)'
;ERILESYRRMMNSLRDYQKEDGLWGQLVDDKTTWTETSGSAMFVYAMVKGVKKGWLDEATYAPLVRKAWIALIGHIDENGDIDGVCEGTNKTNDRQFYLNRKTLPGNMHGQAPVLWCVNAFLEK
;
A
#
# COMPACT_ATOMS: atom_id res chain seq x y z
N GLU A 1 13.52 -2.36 20.29
CA GLU A 1 12.49 -1.39 20.75
C GLU A 1 12.41 -0.18 19.84
N ARG A 2 13.52 0.53 19.57
CA ARG A 2 13.57 1.73 18.70
C ARG A 2 13.03 1.50 17.28
N ILE A 3 13.32 0.34 16.65
CA ILE A 3 12.83 0.00 15.31
C ILE A 3 11.31 -0.20 15.35
N LEU A 4 10.80 -0.91 16.35
CA LEU A 4 9.36 -1.14 16.48
C LEU A 4 8.59 0.15 16.75
N GLU A 5 9.14 1.07 17.50
CA GLU A 5 8.57 2.39 17.73
C GLU A 5 8.51 3.21 16.43
N SER A 6 9.59 3.22 15.65
CA SER A 6 9.63 3.89 14.34
C SER A 6 8.62 3.26 13.37
N TYR A 7 8.49 1.95 13.36
CA TYR A 7 7.48 1.24 12.57
C TYR A 7 6.07 1.66 12.97
N ARG A 8 5.74 1.69 14.27
CA ARG A 8 4.41 2.12 14.75
C ARG A 8 4.09 3.55 14.35
N ARG A 9 5.06 4.46 14.44
CA ARG A 9 4.89 5.85 14.01
C ARG A 9 4.59 5.93 12.51
N MET A 10 5.30 5.17 11.68
CA MET A 10 5.03 5.10 10.24
C MET A 10 3.64 4.56 9.97
N MET A 11 3.21 3.47 10.62
CA MET A 11 1.87 2.90 10.43
C MET A 11 0.76 3.88 10.85
N ASN A 12 0.96 4.63 11.95
CA ASN A 12 0.02 5.68 12.35
C ASN A 12 -0.11 6.76 11.29
N SER A 13 1.00 7.22 10.72
CA SER A 13 0.96 8.21 9.64
C SER A 13 0.24 7.67 8.40
N LEU A 14 0.52 6.43 8.01
CA LEU A 14 -0.15 5.79 6.87
C LEU A 14 -1.66 5.65 7.12
N ARG A 15 -2.09 5.33 8.33
CA ARG A 15 -3.51 5.32 8.69
C ARG A 15 -4.17 6.67 8.39
N ASP A 16 -3.52 7.75 8.80
CA ASP A 16 -4.07 9.11 8.64
C ASP A 16 -4.12 9.54 7.16
N TYR A 17 -3.24 9.00 6.31
CA TYR A 17 -3.18 9.27 4.88
C TYR A 17 -3.93 8.28 4.00
N GLN A 18 -4.57 7.25 4.55
CA GLN A 18 -5.41 6.35 3.75
C GLN A 18 -6.52 7.16 3.07
N LYS A 19 -6.65 6.98 1.76
CA LYS A 19 -7.67 7.66 0.95
C LYS A 19 -9.05 7.03 1.15
N GLU A 20 -10.08 7.72 0.67
CA GLU A 20 -11.45 7.23 0.72
C GLU A 20 -11.64 5.92 -0.05
N ASP A 21 -10.91 5.73 -1.16
CA ASP A 21 -10.89 4.48 -1.93
C ASP A 21 -10.23 3.29 -1.20
N GLY A 22 -9.60 3.53 -0.07
CA GLY A 22 -8.95 2.51 0.77
C GLY A 22 -7.46 2.35 0.56
N LEU A 23 -6.89 3.01 -0.45
CA LEU A 23 -5.47 2.91 -0.82
C LEU A 23 -4.73 4.23 -0.55
N TRP A 24 -3.52 4.36 -1.07
CA TRP A 24 -2.68 5.55 -0.88
C TRP A 24 -2.31 6.17 -2.22
N GLY A 25 -2.09 7.47 -2.19
CA GLY A 25 -1.74 8.23 -3.37
C GLY A 25 -0.28 8.10 -3.78
N GLN A 26 0.03 8.50 -5.01
CA GLN A 26 1.39 8.60 -5.55
C GLN A 26 2.29 9.48 -4.66
N LEU A 27 1.73 10.53 -4.09
CA LEU A 27 2.33 11.30 -2.99
C LEU A 27 1.51 10.99 -1.74
N VAL A 28 2.11 10.23 -0.82
CA VAL A 28 1.39 9.64 0.31
C VAL A 28 0.71 10.69 1.19
N ASP A 29 1.34 11.83 1.37
CA ASP A 29 0.87 12.96 2.18
C ASP A 29 -0.17 13.84 1.47
N ASP A 30 -0.56 13.49 0.25
CA ASP A 30 -1.58 14.19 -0.52
C ASP A 30 -2.64 13.22 -1.08
N LYS A 31 -3.78 13.17 -0.38
CA LYS A 31 -4.90 12.29 -0.74
C LYS A 31 -5.56 12.64 -2.08
N THR A 32 -5.26 13.79 -2.68
CA THR A 32 -5.80 14.20 -3.97
C THR A 32 -5.05 13.57 -5.15
N THR A 33 -3.89 12.98 -4.90
CA THR A 33 -3.08 12.35 -5.96
C THR A 33 -3.67 11.00 -6.38
N TRP A 34 -3.35 10.56 -7.60
CA TRP A 34 -3.83 9.29 -8.11
C TRP A 34 -3.35 8.12 -7.24
N THR A 35 -4.16 7.06 -7.19
CA THR A 35 -3.89 5.88 -6.35
C THR A 35 -2.76 5.05 -6.92
N GLU A 36 -1.73 4.83 -6.11
CA GLU A 36 -0.57 4.01 -6.46
C GLU A 36 -0.68 2.65 -5.78
N THR A 37 -0.84 1.58 -6.57
CA THR A 37 -1.20 0.27 -6.04
C THR A 37 -0.04 -0.52 -5.46
N SER A 38 1.17 -0.35 -5.98
CA SER A 38 2.33 -1.12 -5.50
C SER A 38 2.74 -0.72 -4.08
N GLY A 39 2.86 0.57 -3.82
CA GLY A 39 3.12 1.10 -2.48
C GLY A 39 1.98 0.78 -1.52
N SER A 40 0.73 0.90 -1.99
CA SER A 40 -0.45 0.53 -1.22
C SER A 40 -0.40 -0.93 -0.77
N ALA A 41 -0.04 -1.86 -1.65
CA ALA A 41 0.11 -3.27 -1.31
C ALA A 41 1.23 -3.51 -0.29
N MET A 42 2.36 -2.79 -0.41
CA MET A 42 3.45 -2.86 0.58
C MET A 42 2.98 -2.40 1.96
N PHE A 43 2.18 -1.34 2.03
CA PHE A 43 1.62 -0.83 3.29
C PHE A 43 0.63 -1.83 3.91
N VAL A 44 -0.24 -2.43 3.10
CA VAL A 44 -1.15 -3.49 3.54
C VAL A 44 -0.37 -4.68 4.11
N TYR A 45 0.65 -5.15 3.40
CA TYR A 45 1.52 -6.22 3.88
C TYR A 45 2.13 -5.90 5.25
N ALA A 46 2.70 -4.71 5.40
CA ALA A 46 3.30 -4.27 6.65
C ALA A 46 2.28 -4.24 7.80
N MET A 47 1.06 -3.76 7.54
CA MET A 47 -0.01 -3.70 8.54
C MET A 47 -0.51 -5.10 8.92
N VAL A 48 -0.70 -6.01 7.95
CA VAL A 48 -1.10 -7.41 8.21
C VAL A 48 -0.09 -8.09 9.13
N LYS A 49 1.19 -7.98 8.78
CA LYS A 49 2.27 -8.56 9.62
C LYS A 49 2.27 -7.95 11.02
N GLY A 50 2.06 -6.65 11.12
CA GLY A 50 2.01 -5.94 12.40
C GLY A 50 0.87 -6.40 13.31
N VAL A 51 -0.32 -6.56 12.76
CA VAL A 51 -1.47 -7.08 13.51
C VAL A 51 -1.22 -8.53 13.94
N LYS A 52 -0.79 -9.41 13.03
CA LYS A 52 -0.54 -10.82 13.34
C LYS A 52 0.57 -11.03 14.37
N LYS A 53 1.55 -10.13 14.42
CA LYS A 53 2.65 -10.19 15.41
C LYS A 53 2.34 -9.45 16.72
N GLY A 54 1.16 -8.85 16.85
CA GLY A 54 0.79 -8.04 18.02
C GLY A 54 1.60 -6.74 18.14
N TRP A 55 2.19 -6.27 17.05
CA TRP A 55 2.91 -5.00 17.02
C TRP A 55 1.98 -3.81 16.84
N LEU A 56 0.84 -4.03 16.19
CA LEU A 56 -0.23 -3.07 15.97
C LEU A 56 -1.51 -3.55 16.64
N ASP A 57 -2.31 -2.60 17.11
CA ASP A 57 -3.63 -2.88 17.68
C ASP A 57 -4.59 -3.38 16.59
N GLU A 58 -5.13 -4.58 16.79
CA GLU A 58 -6.02 -5.22 15.83
C GLU A 58 -7.29 -4.42 15.59
N ALA A 59 -7.92 -3.92 16.66
CA ALA A 59 -9.17 -3.17 16.56
C ALA A 59 -9.03 -1.90 15.71
N THR A 60 -7.85 -1.27 15.75
CA THR A 60 -7.53 -0.08 14.96
C THR A 60 -7.19 -0.41 13.52
N TYR A 61 -6.35 -1.42 13.29
CA TYR A 61 -5.74 -1.65 11.98
C TYR A 61 -6.49 -2.68 11.11
N ALA A 62 -7.17 -3.67 11.68
CA ALA A 62 -7.88 -4.66 10.86
C ALA A 62 -8.94 -4.05 9.94
N PRO A 63 -9.76 -3.06 10.35
CA PRO A 63 -10.69 -2.39 9.43
C PRO A 63 -9.99 -1.67 8.28
N LEU A 64 -8.85 -1.01 8.53
CA LEU A 64 -8.05 -0.32 7.52
C LEU A 64 -7.48 -1.29 6.49
N VAL A 65 -6.92 -2.39 6.98
CA VAL A 65 -6.38 -3.48 6.16
C VAL A 65 -7.46 -4.10 5.31
N ARG A 66 -8.62 -4.40 5.88
CA ARG A 66 -9.76 -4.96 5.16
C ARG A 66 -10.22 -4.05 4.02
N LYS A 67 -10.38 -2.76 4.32
CA LYS A 67 -10.77 -1.76 3.31
C LYS A 67 -9.74 -1.70 2.17
N ALA A 68 -8.47 -1.63 2.51
CA ALA A 68 -7.38 -1.58 1.53
C ALA A 68 -7.29 -2.86 0.69
N TRP A 69 -7.44 -4.03 1.31
CA TRP A 69 -7.39 -5.32 0.61
C TRP A 69 -8.53 -5.47 -0.40
N ILE A 70 -9.74 -5.09 -0.03
CA ILE A 70 -10.90 -5.10 -0.93
C ILE A 70 -10.65 -4.18 -2.13
N ALA A 71 -10.08 -2.99 -1.89
CA ALA A 71 -9.71 -2.06 -2.95
C ALA A 71 -8.63 -2.64 -3.88
N LEU A 72 -7.57 -3.24 -3.32
CA LEU A 72 -6.50 -3.87 -4.10
C LEU A 72 -7.00 -5.00 -5.01
N ILE A 73 -7.93 -5.81 -4.55
CA ILE A 73 -8.54 -6.88 -5.38
C ILE A 73 -9.23 -6.27 -6.61
N GLY A 74 -9.82 -5.09 -6.48
CA GLY A 74 -10.43 -4.37 -7.60
C GLY A 74 -9.45 -3.90 -8.67
N HIS A 75 -8.14 -3.90 -8.38
CA HIS A 75 -7.06 -3.57 -9.32
C HIS A 75 -6.45 -4.80 -10.02
N ILE A 76 -6.99 -5.99 -9.79
CA ILE A 76 -6.57 -7.22 -10.47
C ILE A 76 -7.48 -7.42 -11.68
N ASP A 77 -6.91 -7.45 -12.88
CA ASP A 77 -7.68 -7.69 -14.10
C ASP A 77 -7.93 -9.19 -14.35
N GLU A 78 -8.62 -9.49 -15.45
CA GLU A 78 -8.96 -10.87 -15.85
C GLU A 78 -7.74 -11.76 -16.15
N ASN A 79 -6.59 -11.16 -16.45
CA ASN A 79 -5.32 -11.86 -16.68
C ASN A 79 -4.51 -12.06 -15.39
N GLY A 80 -4.96 -11.47 -14.28
CA GLY A 80 -4.22 -11.43 -13.01
C GLY A 80 -3.20 -10.30 -12.90
N ASP A 81 -3.20 -9.38 -13.84
CA ASP A 81 -2.32 -8.22 -13.82
C ASP A 81 -2.86 -7.14 -12.88
N ILE A 82 -1.95 -6.53 -12.12
CA ILE A 82 -2.28 -5.42 -11.20
C ILE A 82 -2.11 -4.11 -11.97
N ASP A 83 -3.17 -3.30 -12.02
CA ASP A 83 -3.12 -1.96 -12.59
C ASP A 83 -2.73 -0.88 -11.55
N GLY A 84 -2.55 0.37 -12.00
CA GLY A 84 -2.21 1.49 -11.14
C GLY A 84 -0.80 1.44 -10.53
N VAL A 85 0.09 0.64 -11.08
CA VAL A 85 1.47 0.45 -10.63
C VAL A 85 2.36 1.51 -11.27
N CYS A 86 2.98 2.36 -10.46
CA CYS A 86 3.92 3.37 -10.93
C CYS A 86 5.14 2.74 -11.62
N GLU A 87 5.53 3.27 -12.76
CA GLU A 87 6.82 2.93 -13.38
C GLU A 87 8.01 3.27 -12.48
N GLY A 88 9.18 2.69 -12.74
CA GLY A 88 10.40 3.00 -12.00
C GLY A 88 10.67 4.51 -11.95
N THR A 89 10.94 5.04 -10.76
CA THR A 89 10.95 6.48 -10.50
C THR A 89 12.21 6.90 -9.76
N ASN A 90 12.92 7.89 -10.33
CA ASN A 90 14.02 8.57 -9.64
C ASN A 90 13.47 9.65 -8.70
N LYS A 91 14.30 10.08 -7.75
CA LYS A 91 13.96 11.18 -6.85
C LYS A 91 14.25 12.53 -7.49
N THR A 92 13.35 13.49 -7.25
CA THR A 92 13.50 14.89 -7.67
C THR A 92 12.74 15.80 -6.68
N ASN A 93 12.98 17.10 -6.74
CA ASN A 93 12.20 18.09 -6.00
C ASN A 93 11.00 18.63 -6.80
N ASP A 94 10.76 18.09 -7.98
CA ASP A 94 9.63 18.46 -8.83
C ASP A 94 8.42 17.57 -8.53
N ARG A 95 7.40 18.15 -7.89
CA ARG A 95 6.13 17.47 -7.59
C ARG A 95 5.45 16.96 -8.86
N GLN A 96 5.44 17.77 -9.94
CA GLN A 96 4.75 17.42 -11.17
C GLN A 96 5.38 16.20 -11.86
N PHE A 97 6.69 16.02 -11.69
CA PHE A 97 7.38 14.82 -12.16
C PHE A 97 6.74 13.54 -11.60
N TYR A 98 6.43 13.50 -10.31
CA TYR A 98 5.79 12.32 -9.69
C TYR A 98 4.36 12.12 -10.17
N LEU A 99 3.60 13.20 -10.33
CA LEU A 99 2.21 13.14 -10.77
C LEU A 99 2.06 12.70 -12.23
N ASN A 100 3.07 12.96 -13.05
CA ASN A 100 3.10 12.61 -14.47
C ASN A 100 3.67 11.22 -14.76
N ARG A 101 4.07 10.45 -13.71
CA ARG A 101 4.58 9.09 -13.92
C ARG A 101 3.50 8.21 -14.55
N LYS A 102 3.92 7.31 -15.42
CA LYS A 102 3.04 6.32 -16.07
C LYS A 102 2.78 5.16 -15.14
N THR A 103 1.68 4.48 -15.38
CA THR A 103 1.37 3.20 -14.75
C THR A 103 1.60 2.05 -15.71
N LEU A 104 2.09 0.94 -15.20
CA LEU A 104 2.45 -0.24 -15.95
C LEU A 104 1.69 -1.46 -15.40
N PRO A 105 0.54 -1.85 -16.00
CA PRO A 105 -0.18 -3.05 -15.61
C PRO A 105 0.71 -4.29 -15.71
N GLY A 106 0.57 -5.20 -14.74
CA GLY A 106 1.37 -6.43 -14.70
C GLY A 106 2.83 -6.27 -14.32
N ASN A 107 3.28 -5.06 -13.99
CA ASN A 107 4.65 -4.83 -13.56
C ASN A 107 4.94 -5.56 -12.24
N MET A 108 6.13 -6.16 -12.15
CA MET A 108 6.55 -6.93 -10.95
C MET A 108 6.52 -6.13 -9.66
N HIS A 109 6.70 -4.81 -9.71
CA HIS A 109 6.59 -3.93 -8.55
C HIS A 109 5.18 -3.95 -7.92
N GLY A 110 4.13 -4.23 -8.70
CA GLY A 110 2.77 -4.40 -8.20
C GLY A 110 2.43 -5.85 -7.90
N GLN A 111 2.81 -6.78 -8.79
CA GLN A 111 2.53 -8.20 -8.64
C GLN A 111 3.12 -8.77 -7.34
N ALA A 112 4.39 -8.50 -7.07
CA ALA A 112 5.08 -9.04 -5.91
C ALA A 112 4.45 -8.61 -4.56
N PRO A 113 4.19 -7.32 -4.28
CA PRO A 113 3.59 -6.92 -3.00
C PRO A 113 2.19 -7.47 -2.77
N VAL A 114 1.39 -7.63 -3.82
CA VAL A 114 0.06 -8.25 -3.70
C VAL A 114 0.19 -9.73 -3.32
N LEU A 115 1.14 -10.46 -3.91
CA LEU A 115 1.44 -11.84 -3.51
C LEU A 115 1.95 -11.92 -2.07
N TRP A 116 2.73 -10.95 -1.61
CA TRP A 116 3.15 -10.87 -0.20
C TRP A 116 1.95 -10.73 0.73
N CYS A 117 0.96 -9.91 0.36
CA CYS A 117 -0.28 -9.78 1.13
C CYS A 117 -1.03 -11.10 1.22
N VAL A 118 -1.22 -11.79 0.10
CA VAL A 118 -1.86 -13.12 0.06
C VAL A 118 -1.16 -14.09 1.00
N ASN A 119 0.18 -14.17 0.90
CA ASN A 119 0.97 -15.02 1.77
C ASN A 119 0.81 -14.65 3.25
N ALA A 120 0.87 -13.35 3.57
CA ALA A 120 0.70 -12.87 4.94
C ALA A 120 -0.69 -13.17 5.52
N PHE A 121 -1.75 -13.11 4.72
CA PHE A 121 -3.10 -13.50 5.15
C PHE A 121 -3.22 -15.00 5.44
N LEU A 122 -2.53 -15.84 4.66
CA LEU A 122 -2.57 -17.31 4.79
C LEU A 122 -1.68 -17.82 5.92
N GLU A 123 -0.71 -17.06 6.40
CA GLU A 123 0.11 -17.43 7.56
C GLU A 123 -0.78 -17.63 8.80
N LYS A 124 -0.50 -18.72 9.53
CA LYS A 124 -1.16 -19.04 10.82
C LYS A 124 -0.53 -18.26 11.96
#